data_10021d19fe1ff3726e8c0d68be1e9ebe
#
_entry.id   10021d19fe1ff3726e8c0d68be1e9ebe
#
_cell.length_a   1.000
_cell.length_b   1.000
_cell.length_c   1.000
_cell.angle_alpha   90.00
_cell.angle_beta   90.00
_cell.angle_gamma   90.00
#
_symmetry.space_group_name_H-M   'P 1'
#
loop_
_entity.id
_entity.type
_entity.pdbx_description
1 polymer ?
#
loop_
_entity_poly.entity_id
_entity_poly.type
_entity_poly.pdbx_seq_one_letter_code
_entity_poly.pdbx_strand_id
1 'polypeptide(L)'
;MSFNEVKEFIEEGDVVILYLGHNNMHSLEIKAKIPNKNGEMVDNVFQTKYGALRVFSLVGHKYGTMKRLSKGWAYVLQPTSELWTLTVPHRTQIIYSPDISLIIHLLDLVPGNIVIETGTGSGSLSHALIRAIRPHGHLYTFDFHKQRVNIAQAEFERHGLSKFVTSNHKDVCMEGFGKELETKADAIFLDLPHPWLAIDHAVVTLKKSGYT
;
A
#
# COMPACT_ATOMS: atom_id res chain seq x y z
N MET A 1 0.86 -13.77 -3.77
CA MET A 1 0.36 -12.38 -3.60
C MET A 1 1.51 -11.42 -3.73
N SER A 2 1.40 -10.47 -4.65
CA SER A 2 2.53 -9.81 -5.32
C SER A 2 3.42 -8.90 -4.46
N PHE A 3 2.94 -8.38 -3.32
CA PHE A 3 3.73 -7.49 -2.45
C PHE A 3 4.46 -8.23 -1.32
N ASN A 4 4.04 -9.43 -1.00
CA ASN A 4 4.57 -10.18 0.13
C ASN A 4 5.78 -11.04 -0.25
N GLU A 5 5.79 -11.62 -1.45
CA GLU A 5 6.79 -12.59 -1.90
C GLU A 5 7.30 -12.22 -3.29
N VAL A 6 8.59 -12.49 -3.54
CA VAL A 6 9.14 -12.41 -4.89
C VAL A 6 8.65 -13.61 -5.67
N LYS A 7 7.95 -13.36 -6.79
CA LYS A 7 7.41 -14.38 -7.68
C LYS A 7 8.11 -14.34 -9.03
N GLU A 8 8.31 -15.50 -9.61
CA GLU A 8 8.84 -15.59 -10.98
C GLU A 8 7.72 -15.42 -12.02
N PHE A 9 6.56 -16.03 -11.77
CA PHE A 9 5.42 -16.05 -12.71
C PHE A 9 4.20 -15.35 -12.12
N ILE A 10 3.43 -14.75 -13.02
CA ILE A 10 2.19 -14.05 -12.71
C ILE A 10 1.05 -15.06 -12.54
N GLU A 11 0.30 -14.96 -11.48
CA GLU A 11 -0.87 -15.80 -11.17
C GLU A 11 -2.16 -14.96 -11.12
N GLU A 12 -3.30 -15.63 -11.24
CA GLU A 12 -4.60 -14.98 -11.01
C GLU A 12 -4.68 -14.43 -9.59
N GLY A 13 -5.24 -13.22 -9.45
CA GLY A 13 -5.32 -12.49 -8.19
C GLY A 13 -4.07 -11.69 -7.83
N ASP A 14 -2.99 -11.82 -8.59
CA ASP A 14 -1.82 -10.95 -8.41
C ASP A 14 -2.12 -9.52 -8.89
N VAL A 15 -1.34 -8.58 -8.36
CA VAL A 15 -1.26 -7.22 -8.88
C VAL A 15 0.04 -7.10 -9.67
N VAL A 16 -0.02 -6.47 -10.82
CA VAL A 16 1.15 -6.16 -11.65
C VAL A 16 1.23 -4.67 -11.92
N ILE A 17 2.43 -4.18 -12.18
CA ILE A 17 2.63 -2.82 -12.70
C ILE A 17 2.93 -2.90 -14.19
N LEU A 18 2.03 -2.38 -15.00
CA LEU A 18 2.20 -2.25 -16.44
C LEU A 18 2.98 -0.97 -16.72
N TYR A 19 4.23 -1.12 -17.17
CA TYR A 19 5.10 0.00 -17.52
C TYR A 19 5.09 0.23 -19.04
N LEU A 20 4.60 1.37 -19.45
CA LEU A 20 4.47 1.81 -20.85
C LEU A 20 5.44 2.96 -21.19
N GLY A 21 6.28 3.36 -20.22
CA GLY A 21 7.26 4.44 -20.33
C GLY A 21 7.28 5.30 -19.07
N HIS A 22 8.21 6.27 -19.05
CA HIS A 22 8.31 7.22 -17.95
C HIS A 22 6.98 7.97 -17.76
N ASN A 23 6.51 8.08 -16.52
CA ASN A 23 5.21 8.66 -16.16
C ASN A 23 3.97 7.98 -16.78
N ASN A 24 4.10 6.76 -17.27
CA ASN A 24 2.99 6.00 -17.83
C ASN A 24 3.03 4.56 -17.29
N MET A 25 2.58 4.41 -16.08
CA MET A 25 2.50 3.16 -15.35
C MET A 25 1.09 2.97 -14.79
N HIS A 26 0.64 1.73 -14.74
CA HIS A 26 -0.69 1.39 -14.23
C HIS A 26 -0.62 0.13 -13.40
N SER A 27 -1.23 0.14 -12.22
CA SER A 27 -1.47 -1.06 -11.42
C SER A 27 -2.68 -1.80 -11.96
N LEU A 28 -2.53 -3.09 -12.22
CA LEU A 28 -3.60 -3.95 -12.73
C LEU A 28 -3.73 -5.20 -11.87
N GLU A 29 -4.95 -5.51 -11.45
CA GLU A 29 -5.25 -6.77 -10.78
C GLU A 29 -5.54 -7.84 -11.84
N ILE A 30 -4.88 -8.98 -11.73
CA ILE A 30 -5.00 -10.10 -12.67
C ILE A 30 -6.28 -10.87 -12.41
N LYS A 31 -7.35 -10.46 -13.08
CA LYS A 31 -8.67 -11.08 -13.07
C LYS A 31 -9.18 -11.25 -14.49
N ALA A 32 -9.86 -12.37 -14.76
CA ALA A 32 -10.45 -12.62 -16.08
C ALA A 32 -11.59 -11.64 -16.37
N LYS A 33 -12.41 -11.35 -15.37
CA LYS A 33 -13.59 -10.48 -15.48
C LYS A 33 -13.61 -9.44 -14.38
N ILE A 34 -14.18 -8.27 -14.70
CA ILE A 34 -14.42 -7.17 -13.78
C ILE A 34 -15.84 -6.64 -13.97
N PRO A 35 -16.50 -6.07 -12.94
CA PRO A 35 -17.79 -5.44 -13.10
C PRO A 35 -17.67 -4.16 -13.94
N ASN A 36 -18.56 -3.99 -14.90
CA ASN A 36 -18.73 -2.72 -15.61
C ASN A 36 -19.53 -1.71 -14.76
N LYS A 37 -19.80 -0.52 -15.32
CA LYS A 37 -20.57 0.53 -14.63
C LYS A 37 -22.00 0.11 -14.25
N ASN A 38 -22.55 -0.90 -14.91
CA ASN A 38 -23.88 -1.42 -14.66
C ASN A 38 -23.86 -2.64 -13.71
N GLY A 39 -22.67 -3.05 -13.23
CA GLY A 39 -22.49 -4.24 -12.38
C GLY A 39 -22.38 -5.57 -13.13
N GLU A 40 -22.42 -5.58 -14.47
CA GLU A 40 -22.27 -6.80 -15.26
C GLU A 40 -20.80 -7.22 -15.37
N MET A 41 -20.55 -8.51 -15.28
CA MET A 41 -19.19 -9.06 -15.38
C MET A 41 -18.73 -9.13 -16.84
N VAL A 42 -17.79 -8.28 -17.19
CA VAL A 42 -17.17 -8.17 -18.53
C VAL A 42 -15.73 -8.59 -18.51
N ASP A 43 -15.18 -8.97 -19.68
CA ASP A 43 -13.77 -9.30 -19.80
C ASP A 43 -12.88 -8.12 -19.35
N ASN A 44 -11.86 -8.42 -18.55
CA ASN A 44 -10.91 -7.41 -18.08
C ASN A 44 -9.94 -7.03 -19.20
N VAL A 45 -10.26 -5.94 -19.91
CA VAL A 45 -9.48 -5.41 -21.01
C VAL A 45 -8.99 -4.01 -20.67
N PHE A 46 -7.69 -3.86 -20.50
CA PHE A 46 -7.07 -2.55 -20.25
C PHE A 46 -6.67 -1.87 -21.54
N GLN A 47 -7.15 -0.65 -21.74
CA GLN A 47 -6.85 0.15 -22.94
C GLN A 47 -5.55 0.92 -22.73
N THR A 48 -4.59 0.73 -23.62
CA THR A 48 -3.33 1.46 -23.63
C THR A 48 -3.16 2.26 -24.92
N LYS A 49 -2.23 3.23 -24.92
CA LYS A 49 -1.85 3.94 -26.16
C LYS A 49 -1.28 3.02 -27.25
N TYR A 50 -0.87 1.81 -26.89
CA TYR A 50 -0.31 0.80 -27.80
C TYR A 50 -1.30 -0.33 -28.15
N GLY A 51 -2.58 -0.17 -27.76
CA GLY A 51 -3.65 -1.11 -28.02
C GLY A 51 -4.24 -1.73 -26.77
N ALA A 52 -5.24 -2.58 -26.94
CA ALA A 52 -5.92 -3.26 -25.86
C ALA A 52 -5.09 -4.42 -25.31
N LEU A 53 -5.04 -4.54 -24.00
CA LEU A 53 -4.44 -5.66 -23.28
C LEU A 53 -5.54 -6.44 -22.56
N ARG A 54 -5.73 -7.71 -22.92
CA ARG A 54 -6.52 -8.63 -22.09
C ARG A 54 -5.70 -8.98 -20.86
N VAL A 55 -6.10 -8.44 -19.69
CA VAL A 55 -5.29 -8.52 -18.46
C VAL A 55 -5.03 -9.98 -18.07
N PHE A 56 -6.00 -10.86 -18.20
CA PHE A 56 -5.86 -12.28 -17.88
C PHE A 56 -4.83 -13.01 -18.77
N SER A 57 -4.50 -12.48 -19.95
CA SER A 57 -3.46 -13.04 -20.81
C SER A 57 -2.05 -12.92 -20.25
N LEU A 58 -1.89 -12.27 -19.09
CA LEU A 58 -0.62 -12.16 -18.36
C LEU A 58 -0.37 -13.33 -17.42
N VAL A 59 -1.36 -14.15 -17.11
CA VAL A 59 -1.17 -15.36 -16.30
C VAL A 59 -0.14 -16.27 -16.94
N GLY A 60 0.83 -16.76 -16.15
CA GLY A 60 1.92 -17.61 -16.60
C GLY A 60 3.09 -16.86 -17.29
N HIS A 61 3.01 -15.52 -17.44
CA HIS A 61 4.16 -14.73 -17.90
C HIS A 61 5.12 -14.47 -16.74
N LYS A 62 6.41 -14.35 -17.05
CA LYS A 62 7.41 -13.92 -16.06
C LYS A 62 7.27 -12.43 -15.77
N TYR A 63 7.40 -12.07 -14.50
CA TYR A 63 7.63 -10.69 -14.11
C TYR A 63 8.93 -10.15 -14.74
N GLY A 64 8.97 -8.84 -15.01
CA GLY A 64 10.11 -8.18 -15.63
C GLY A 64 10.20 -8.37 -17.13
N THR A 65 9.28 -9.13 -17.76
CA THR A 65 9.33 -9.39 -19.20
C THR A 65 8.46 -8.42 -20.00
N MET A 66 8.79 -8.33 -21.28
CA MET A 66 8.08 -7.50 -22.25
C MET A 66 6.86 -8.25 -22.79
N LYS A 67 5.70 -7.58 -22.76
CA LYS A 67 4.47 -8.00 -23.42
C LYS A 67 4.28 -7.20 -24.71
N ARG A 68 4.20 -7.86 -25.85
CA ARG A 68 3.88 -7.20 -27.12
C ARG A 68 2.38 -6.86 -27.19
N LEU A 69 2.09 -5.65 -27.63
CA LEU A 69 0.76 -5.12 -27.89
C LEU A 69 0.61 -4.88 -29.42
N SER A 70 -0.59 -4.51 -29.87
CA SER A 70 -0.85 -4.35 -31.32
C SER A 70 -0.03 -3.24 -31.98
N LYS A 71 0.31 -2.17 -31.26
CA LYS A 71 1.04 -0.99 -31.75
C LYS A 71 2.29 -0.67 -30.94
N GLY A 72 2.80 -1.61 -30.12
CA GLY A 72 3.95 -1.38 -29.28
C GLY A 72 4.17 -2.49 -28.25
N TRP A 73 4.68 -2.12 -27.10
CA TRP A 73 5.03 -3.05 -26.03
C TRP A 73 4.83 -2.40 -24.64
N ALA A 74 4.77 -3.25 -23.62
CA ALA A 74 4.79 -2.87 -22.22
C ALA A 74 5.68 -3.84 -21.44
N TYR A 75 6.34 -3.39 -20.38
CA TYR A 75 6.92 -4.30 -19.39
C TYR A 75 5.90 -4.60 -18.31
N VAL A 76 5.90 -5.83 -17.82
CA VAL A 76 5.02 -6.29 -16.74
C VAL A 76 5.88 -6.51 -15.51
N LEU A 77 5.82 -5.57 -14.56
CA LEU A 77 6.70 -5.53 -13.40
C LEU A 77 5.97 -6.06 -12.16
N GLN A 78 6.75 -6.67 -11.26
CA GLN A 78 6.27 -6.97 -9.92
C GLN A 78 6.08 -5.67 -9.15
N PRO A 79 5.00 -5.49 -8.39
CA PRO A 79 4.80 -4.27 -7.61
C PRO A 79 5.80 -4.18 -6.47
N THR A 80 6.33 -2.98 -6.28
CA THR A 80 7.06 -2.56 -5.08
C THR A 80 6.32 -1.40 -4.42
N SER A 81 6.69 -1.02 -3.20
CA SER A 81 6.07 0.13 -2.54
C SER A 81 6.25 1.42 -3.35
N GLU A 82 7.40 1.59 -4.01
CA GLU A 82 7.70 2.76 -4.85
C GLU A 82 6.84 2.79 -6.13
N LEU A 83 6.75 1.65 -6.82
CA LEU A 83 5.90 1.54 -8.02
C LEU A 83 4.41 1.65 -7.66
N TRP A 84 4.02 1.16 -6.49
CA TRP A 84 2.66 1.36 -5.98
C TRP A 84 2.36 2.83 -5.74
N THR A 85 3.24 3.57 -5.05
CA THR A 85 3.11 5.01 -4.84
C THR A 85 2.90 5.78 -6.15
N LEU A 86 3.55 5.36 -7.24
CA LEU A 86 3.41 5.99 -8.57
C LEU A 86 2.11 5.61 -9.30
N THR A 87 1.43 4.56 -8.88
CA THR A 87 0.27 3.99 -9.59
C THR A 87 -0.99 3.88 -8.73
N VAL A 88 -0.90 4.18 -7.44
CA VAL A 88 -2.04 4.11 -6.53
C VAL A 88 -3.16 5.06 -6.97
N PRO A 89 -4.43 4.62 -6.94
CA PRO A 89 -5.55 5.53 -7.16
C PRO A 89 -5.57 6.63 -6.09
N HIS A 90 -5.43 7.88 -6.52
CA HIS A 90 -5.39 9.04 -5.63
C HIS A 90 -6.77 9.26 -4.98
N ARG A 91 -6.91 8.93 -3.71
CA ARG A 91 -8.08 9.22 -2.88
C ARG A 91 -7.87 10.44 -1.98
N THR A 92 -6.60 10.72 -1.70
CA THR A 92 -6.12 11.84 -0.89
C THR A 92 -4.87 12.41 -1.53
N GLN A 93 -4.34 13.51 -1.00
CA GLN A 93 -2.94 13.86 -1.21
C GLN A 93 -2.08 12.70 -0.70
N ILE A 94 -1.08 12.30 -1.48
CA ILE A 94 -0.17 11.20 -1.13
C ILE A 94 1.22 11.73 -0.81
N ILE A 95 1.95 10.97 0.01
CA ILE A 95 3.37 11.17 0.25
C ILE A 95 4.15 10.39 -0.80
N TYR A 96 5.12 11.03 -1.46
CA TYR A 96 5.93 10.44 -2.53
C TYR A 96 7.25 9.85 -2.02
N SER A 97 7.90 9.05 -2.85
CA SER A 97 9.07 8.25 -2.46
C SER A 97 10.22 9.03 -1.80
N PRO A 98 10.57 10.29 -2.19
CA PRO A 98 11.60 11.02 -1.48
C PRO A 98 11.27 11.27 -0.02
N ASP A 99 10.04 11.76 0.26
CA ASP A 99 9.58 12.02 1.63
C ASP A 99 9.37 10.72 2.41
N ILE A 100 8.85 9.68 1.78
CA ILE A 100 8.72 8.35 2.37
C ILE A 100 10.09 7.83 2.83
N SER A 101 11.13 7.96 2.02
CA SER A 101 12.47 7.53 2.35
C SER A 101 13.04 8.29 3.54
N LEU A 102 12.78 9.59 3.60
CA LEU A 102 13.18 10.45 4.73
C LEU A 102 12.42 10.06 6.01
N ILE A 103 11.11 9.81 5.94
CA ILE A 103 10.30 9.37 7.07
C ILE A 103 10.85 8.06 7.65
N ILE A 104 11.08 7.04 6.81
CA ILE A 104 11.62 5.74 7.23
C ILE A 104 12.99 5.93 7.91
N HIS A 105 13.84 6.78 7.36
CA HIS A 105 15.16 7.07 7.91
C HIS A 105 15.08 7.80 9.25
N LEU A 106 14.27 8.86 9.36
CA LEU A 106 14.14 9.66 10.59
C LEU A 106 13.46 8.87 11.73
N LEU A 107 12.57 7.93 11.41
CA LEU A 107 11.95 7.04 12.38
C LEU A 107 12.84 5.83 12.74
N ASP A 108 14.02 5.71 12.13
CA ASP A 108 14.97 4.60 12.32
C ASP A 108 14.30 3.22 12.23
N LEU A 109 13.46 3.03 11.22
CA LEU A 109 12.64 1.82 11.10
C LEU A 109 13.48 0.61 10.71
N VAL A 110 13.34 -0.45 11.50
CA VAL A 110 14.01 -1.73 11.28
C VAL A 110 13.01 -2.89 11.31
N PRO A 111 13.34 -4.06 10.72
CA PRO A 111 12.52 -5.26 10.80
C PRO A 111 12.17 -5.62 12.26
N GLY A 112 10.88 -5.83 12.51
CA GLY A 112 10.37 -6.16 13.84
C GLY A 112 9.73 -4.97 14.57
N ASN A 113 9.87 -3.74 14.10
CA ASN A 113 9.25 -2.59 14.75
C ASN A 113 7.71 -2.67 14.70
N ILE A 114 7.10 -2.15 15.75
CA ILE A 114 5.68 -1.83 15.81
C ILE A 114 5.54 -0.34 15.49
N VAL A 115 4.85 -0.03 14.40
CA VAL A 115 4.70 1.34 13.91
C VAL A 115 3.23 1.73 13.91
N ILE A 116 2.97 2.98 14.26
CA ILE A 116 1.64 3.60 14.16
C ILE A 116 1.71 4.68 13.08
N GLU A 117 0.73 4.63 12.17
CA GLU A 117 0.47 5.64 11.15
C GLU A 117 -0.90 6.24 11.36
N THR A 118 -1.02 7.55 11.30
CA THR A 118 -2.31 8.24 11.23
C THR A 118 -2.47 8.93 9.89
N GLY A 119 -3.68 8.86 9.34
CA GLY A 119 -3.93 9.29 7.97
C GLY A 119 -3.59 8.19 6.96
N THR A 120 -4.27 7.03 7.04
CA THR A 120 -4.09 5.92 6.09
C THR A 120 -4.21 6.39 4.63
N GLY A 121 -5.15 7.27 4.34
CA GLY A 121 -5.34 7.90 3.05
C GLY A 121 -5.42 6.93 1.88
N SER A 122 -4.50 7.05 0.95
CA SER A 122 -4.39 6.14 -0.22
C SER A 122 -3.49 4.92 0.04
N GLY A 123 -2.89 4.80 1.22
CA GLY A 123 -2.02 3.67 1.59
C GLY A 123 -0.63 3.69 0.96
N SER A 124 -0.19 4.81 0.39
CA SER A 124 1.14 4.94 -0.22
C SER A 124 2.24 4.73 0.82
N LEU A 125 2.23 5.53 1.90
CA LEU A 125 3.19 5.40 2.99
C LEU A 125 3.06 4.06 3.69
N SER A 126 1.83 3.59 3.96
CA SER A 126 1.58 2.30 4.62
C SER A 126 2.34 1.13 3.98
N HIS A 127 2.33 1.02 2.63
CA HIS A 127 3.05 -0.04 1.91
C HIS A 127 4.56 0.03 2.13
N ALA A 128 5.12 1.22 2.20
CA ALA A 128 6.55 1.43 2.42
C ALA A 128 6.95 1.13 3.89
N LEU A 129 6.13 1.56 4.85
CA LEU A 129 6.31 1.25 6.28
C LEU A 129 6.27 -0.26 6.50
N ILE A 130 5.25 -0.97 5.96
CA ILE A 130 5.15 -2.43 6.05
C ILE A 130 6.42 -3.09 5.48
N ARG A 131 6.91 -2.62 4.34
CA ARG A 131 8.14 -3.16 3.74
C ARG A 131 9.36 -2.99 4.65
N ALA A 132 9.48 -1.85 5.32
CA ALA A 132 10.62 -1.56 6.20
C ALA A 132 10.63 -2.45 7.46
N ILE A 133 9.46 -2.74 8.02
CA ILE A 133 9.34 -3.45 9.30
C ILE A 133 9.18 -4.97 9.18
N ARG A 134 8.91 -5.52 7.98
CA ARG A 134 8.83 -6.98 7.76
C ARG A 134 10.16 -7.68 8.03
N PRO A 135 10.14 -9.01 8.36
CA PRO A 135 8.97 -9.91 8.41
C PRO A 135 8.26 -9.96 9.78
N HIS A 136 8.80 -9.35 10.82
CA HIS A 136 8.34 -9.53 12.21
C HIS A 136 7.61 -8.32 12.78
N GLY A 137 7.67 -7.17 12.10
CA GLY A 137 7.01 -5.94 12.53
C GLY A 137 5.52 -5.89 12.18
N HIS A 138 4.83 -4.92 12.77
CA HIS A 138 3.41 -4.69 12.53
C HIS A 138 3.09 -3.20 12.43
N LEU A 139 2.25 -2.83 11.45
CA LEU A 139 1.73 -1.49 11.26
C LEU A 139 0.31 -1.39 11.79
N TYR A 140 0.05 -0.43 12.66
CA TYR A 140 -1.30 0.00 13.01
C TYR A 140 -1.57 1.33 12.31
N THR A 141 -2.48 1.32 11.33
CA THR A 141 -2.86 2.54 10.61
C THR A 141 -4.27 2.99 10.99
N PHE A 142 -4.45 4.30 11.14
CA PHE A 142 -5.66 4.93 11.61
C PHE A 142 -6.16 5.97 10.62
N ASP A 143 -7.46 5.96 10.33
CA ASP A 143 -8.13 7.03 9.58
C ASP A 143 -9.53 7.27 10.17
N PHE A 144 -9.95 8.53 10.24
CA PHE A 144 -11.26 8.89 10.75
C PHE A 144 -12.38 8.70 9.71
N HIS A 145 -12.04 8.45 8.45
CA HIS A 145 -12.98 8.14 7.38
C HIS A 145 -13.14 6.63 7.21
N LYS A 146 -14.25 6.09 7.68
CA LYS A 146 -14.57 4.66 7.59
C LYS A 146 -14.44 4.08 6.18
N GLN A 147 -14.86 4.83 5.16
CA GLN A 147 -14.77 4.37 3.78
C GLN A 147 -13.31 4.18 3.34
N ARG A 148 -12.39 5.09 3.73
CA ARG A 148 -10.95 4.97 3.41
C ARG A 148 -10.35 3.75 4.09
N VAL A 149 -10.66 3.53 5.37
CA VAL A 149 -10.23 2.33 6.12
C VAL A 149 -10.66 1.05 5.42
N ASN A 150 -11.93 0.95 5.03
CA ASN A 150 -12.46 -0.24 4.37
C ASN A 150 -11.77 -0.51 3.02
N ILE A 151 -11.52 0.55 2.24
CA ILE A 151 -10.81 0.42 0.94
C ILE A 151 -9.36 -0.02 1.17
N ALA A 152 -8.65 0.64 2.10
CA ALA A 152 -7.26 0.30 2.41
C ALA A 152 -7.13 -1.13 2.93
N GLN A 153 -8.02 -1.57 3.82
CA GLN A 153 -8.06 -2.94 4.32
C GLN A 153 -8.22 -3.96 3.19
N ALA A 154 -9.18 -3.73 2.29
CA ALA A 154 -9.40 -4.60 1.12
C ALA A 154 -8.19 -4.61 0.17
N GLU A 155 -7.46 -3.49 0.04
CA GLU A 155 -6.22 -3.43 -0.74
C GLU A 155 -5.09 -4.21 -0.07
N PHE A 156 -4.86 -4.04 1.23
CA PHE A 156 -3.85 -4.80 1.97
C PHE A 156 -4.12 -6.32 1.90
N GLU A 157 -5.38 -6.72 1.94
CA GLU A 157 -5.78 -8.11 1.79
C GLU A 157 -5.42 -8.65 0.39
N ARG A 158 -5.82 -7.93 -0.68
CA ARG A 158 -5.48 -8.29 -2.06
C ARG A 158 -3.97 -8.32 -2.32
N HIS A 159 -3.21 -7.47 -1.64
CA HIS A 159 -1.76 -7.38 -1.75
C HIS A 159 -1.03 -8.43 -0.90
N GLY A 160 -1.76 -9.20 -0.05
CA GLY A 160 -1.19 -10.21 0.83
C GLY A 160 -0.47 -9.63 2.03
N LEU A 161 -0.84 -8.42 2.46
CA LEU A 161 -0.19 -7.68 3.54
C LEU A 161 -0.95 -7.74 4.87
N SER A 162 -2.15 -8.36 4.92
CA SER A 162 -3.03 -8.36 6.10
C SER A 162 -2.37 -8.83 7.39
N LYS A 163 -1.39 -9.73 7.31
CA LYS A 163 -0.66 -10.19 8.50
C LYS A 163 0.30 -9.16 9.10
N PHE A 164 0.58 -8.08 8.38
CA PHE A 164 1.54 -7.04 8.79
C PHE A 164 0.87 -5.72 9.13
N VAL A 165 -0.45 -5.60 8.94
CA VAL A 165 -1.16 -4.34 9.12
C VAL A 165 -2.54 -4.54 9.73
N THR A 166 -2.90 -3.66 10.65
CA THR A 166 -4.25 -3.52 11.19
C THR A 166 -4.75 -2.12 10.87
N SER A 167 -5.85 -2.03 10.10
CA SER A 167 -6.49 -0.76 9.75
C SER A 167 -7.60 -0.45 10.73
N ASN A 168 -7.57 0.75 11.32
CA ASN A 168 -8.50 1.17 12.35
C ASN A 168 -9.28 2.41 11.92
N HIS A 169 -10.60 2.36 12.07
CA HIS A 169 -11.46 3.53 11.94
C HIS A 169 -11.56 4.23 13.30
N LYS A 170 -10.87 5.37 13.46
CA LYS A 170 -10.81 6.08 14.73
C LYS A 170 -10.36 7.52 14.56
N ASP A 171 -10.93 8.43 15.34
CA ASP A 171 -10.39 9.77 15.53
C ASP A 171 -9.36 9.75 16.67
N VAL A 172 -8.10 9.63 16.31
CA VAL A 172 -7.00 9.52 17.29
C VAL A 172 -6.78 10.80 18.09
N CYS A 173 -7.22 11.95 17.60
CA CYS A 173 -7.14 13.21 18.35
C CYS A 173 -8.08 13.23 19.56
N MET A 174 -9.21 12.54 19.46
CA MET A 174 -10.23 12.49 20.52
C MET A 174 -10.14 11.22 21.36
N GLU A 175 -9.82 10.08 20.73
CA GLU A 175 -9.96 8.76 21.34
C GLU A 175 -8.60 8.08 21.64
N GLY A 176 -7.48 8.66 21.15
CA GLY A 176 -6.15 8.05 21.22
C GLY A 176 -6.05 6.75 20.41
N PHE A 177 -5.00 5.99 20.64
CA PHE A 177 -4.67 4.77 19.84
C PHE A 177 -5.26 3.48 20.42
N GLY A 178 -5.77 3.50 21.65
CA GLY A 178 -6.31 2.34 22.36
C GLY A 178 -5.34 1.80 23.41
N LYS A 179 -5.92 1.27 24.49
CA LYS A 179 -5.15 0.77 25.65
C LYS A 179 -4.24 -0.40 25.28
N GLU A 180 -4.62 -1.18 24.30
CA GLU A 180 -3.85 -2.32 23.81
C GLU A 180 -2.52 -1.93 23.16
N LEU A 181 -2.35 -0.66 22.77
CA LEU A 181 -1.14 -0.13 22.16
C LEU A 181 -0.28 0.70 23.12
N GLU A 182 -0.70 0.91 24.37
CA GLU A 182 0.09 1.62 25.37
C GLU A 182 1.48 1.00 25.52
N THR A 183 2.53 1.82 25.43
CA THR A 183 3.95 1.47 25.56
C THR A 183 4.44 0.40 24.57
N LYS A 184 3.78 0.24 23.41
CA LYS A 184 4.14 -0.79 22.42
C LYS A 184 4.77 -0.27 21.14
N ALA A 185 4.48 0.95 20.74
CA ALA A 185 4.98 1.48 19.48
C ALA A 185 6.47 1.85 19.55
N ASP A 186 7.23 1.43 18.55
CA ASP A 186 8.61 1.86 18.35
C ASP A 186 8.67 3.24 17.68
N ALA A 187 7.73 3.52 16.78
CA ALA A 187 7.62 4.78 16.07
C ALA A 187 6.16 5.14 15.78
N ILE A 188 5.86 6.44 15.74
CA ILE A 188 4.54 6.97 15.39
C ILE A 188 4.71 8.07 14.35
N PHE A 189 3.94 8.01 13.26
CA PHE A 189 3.85 9.03 12.23
C PHE A 189 2.45 9.66 12.21
N LEU A 190 2.40 10.99 12.38
CA LEU A 190 1.16 11.75 12.49
C LEU A 190 0.95 12.61 11.23
N ASP A 191 0.19 12.11 10.27
CA ASP A 191 -0.25 12.84 9.07
C ASP A 191 -1.70 13.32 9.25
N LEU A 192 -1.86 14.35 10.06
CA LEU A 192 -3.15 14.90 10.47
C LEU A 192 -3.17 16.43 10.29
N PRO A 193 -4.34 17.04 10.07
CA PRO A 193 -4.45 18.51 10.02
C PRO A 193 -4.00 19.20 11.31
N HIS A 194 -4.19 18.54 12.46
CA HIS A 194 -3.87 19.06 13.79
C HIS A 194 -3.08 18.01 14.61
N PRO A 195 -1.84 17.64 14.20
CA PRO A 195 -1.10 16.55 14.83
C PRO A 195 -0.79 16.78 16.32
N TRP A 196 -0.71 18.04 16.75
CA TRP A 196 -0.47 18.40 18.15
C TRP A 196 -1.57 17.89 19.11
N LEU A 197 -2.81 17.68 18.64
CA LEU A 197 -3.88 17.11 19.45
C LEU A 197 -3.69 15.62 19.76
N ALA A 198 -2.86 14.93 19.00
CA ALA A 198 -2.58 13.50 19.20
C ALA A 198 -1.26 13.26 19.98
N ILE A 199 -0.49 14.30 20.32
CA ILE A 199 0.84 14.13 20.93
C ILE A 199 0.76 13.43 22.28
N ASP A 200 -0.15 13.83 23.18
CA ASP A 200 -0.28 13.21 24.50
C ASP A 200 -0.63 11.71 24.38
N HIS A 201 -1.49 11.37 23.44
CA HIS A 201 -1.81 9.99 23.13
C HIS A 201 -0.61 9.22 22.54
N ALA A 202 0.19 9.88 21.72
CA ALA A 202 1.41 9.28 21.13
C ALA A 202 2.46 8.99 22.22
N VAL A 203 2.65 9.91 23.18
CA VAL A 203 3.59 9.73 24.32
C VAL A 203 3.23 8.49 25.15
N VAL A 204 1.94 8.27 25.43
CA VAL A 204 1.48 7.09 26.18
C VAL A 204 1.69 5.79 25.39
N THR A 205 1.62 5.88 24.06
CA THR A 205 1.67 4.72 23.16
C THR A 205 3.11 4.31 22.82
N LEU A 206 4.04 5.26 22.79
CA LEU A 206 5.46 4.99 22.52
C LEU A 206 6.09 4.15 23.65
N LYS A 207 6.96 3.23 23.27
CA LYS A 207 7.85 2.54 24.19
C LYS A 207 8.68 3.55 24.95
N LYS A 208 8.83 3.34 26.25
CA LYS A 208 9.84 4.09 27.02
C LYS A 208 11.19 3.62 26.52
N SER A 209 11.96 4.46 25.85
CA SER A 209 13.32 4.17 25.47
C SER A 209 14.13 3.94 26.76
N GLY A 210 14.56 2.73 26.98
CA GLY A 210 15.47 2.40 28.07
C GLY A 210 16.88 2.89 27.71
N TYR A 211 17.13 4.19 27.74
CA TYR A 211 18.47 4.70 27.87
C TYR A 211 18.81 4.61 29.37
N THR A 212 19.52 3.57 29.74
CA THR A 212 20.33 3.55 30.95
C THR A 212 21.65 4.21 30.67
#